data_adc0d3d78675586abcaca3dc870d2e2d
#
_entry.id   adc0d3d78675586abcaca3dc870d2e2d
#
_cell.length_a   1.000
_cell.length_b   1.000
_cell.length_c   1.000
_cell.angle_alpha   90.00
_cell.angle_beta   90.00
_cell.angle_gamma   90.00
#
_symmetry.space_group_name_H-M   'P 1'
#
loop_
_entity.id
_entity.type
_entity.pdbx_description
1 polymer ?
#
loop_
_entity_poly.entity_id
_entity_poly.type
_entity_poly.pdbx_seq_one_letter_code
_entity_poly.pdbx_strand_id
1 'polypeptide(L)'
;MASNNNSGISTLYTLHNLHKQQRSMNTSIERISSGKRINHAGDDAAGGAIASRMTAQIKGLDMSVRNASDTISLAQVAEGALDESAKVLQRIRELAIQASSDLYSGEEKLYMQTEANQLIQELDRVAKDTKYNEIAVLDGTFADRRFQIGNQEREAVTLSVGNLRTDKIGVHQVRTDATAGSDYTNLATAALRGTTNTIADEDFTIHGHLGQTTINVEANDTAKDIEGKINNKFDTTGVSATSSTNLKIQGLRTDATGSATLSLTLFGKNTTGRTISAGVTLAQNSVSTNDTDLSDLRDKINAYSAETGIVATLTATKDTVYLTNDEGYDIKLQDLDFADVGDAETHKLQVTGMDARLFDSTGAERLSGSAVNMFDKSFDNSNTQAAGYADSVIVSGQITMSASQSFTATTDYGDGDDGLFESSPGNATLTSVSTISLRTRSDALSSLKVVDRAMDQIHMERAKLGAVMSRMGQAIDNLTNVSTNTSHARSRIEDADMAAESSMLTKSQILQQSAMAMIAQASRIQQNVLTLFQ
;
A
#
# COMPACT_ATOMS: atom_id res chain seq x y z
N MET A 1 -15.10 -18.54 -104.80
CA MET A 1 -14.03 -18.18 -103.78
C MET A 1 -14.53 -17.59 -102.47
N ALA A 2 -15.81 -17.35 -102.27
CA ALA A 2 -16.35 -16.77 -101.05
C ALA A 2 -16.65 -17.78 -99.90
N SER A 3 -16.74 -19.11 -100.19
CA SER A 3 -17.10 -20.13 -99.21
C SER A 3 -15.90 -20.60 -98.35
N ASN A 4 -14.66 -20.49 -98.84
CA ASN A 4 -13.46 -20.93 -98.10
C ASN A 4 -13.01 -19.98 -96.99
N ASN A 5 -13.38 -18.72 -97.08
CA ASN A 5 -13.06 -17.72 -95.99
C ASN A 5 -13.95 -17.89 -94.76
N ASN A 6 -15.18 -18.36 -94.93
CA ASN A 6 -16.16 -18.46 -93.85
C ASN A 6 -15.91 -19.67 -92.93
N SER A 7 -15.36 -20.78 -93.46
CA SER A 7 -15.01 -21.98 -92.67
C SER A 7 -13.73 -21.77 -91.85
N GLY A 8 -12.76 -20.98 -92.35
CA GLY A 8 -11.53 -20.61 -91.60
C GLY A 8 -11.86 -19.69 -90.43
N ILE A 9 -12.77 -18.75 -90.64
CA ILE A 9 -13.18 -17.83 -89.56
C ILE A 9 -13.95 -18.58 -88.47
N SER A 10 -14.84 -19.50 -88.80
CA SER A 10 -15.59 -20.32 -87.83
C SER A 10 -14.68 -21.22 -86.97
N THR A 11 -13.63 -21.79 -87.60
CA THR A 11 -12.62 -22.60 -86.88
C THR A 11 -11.76 -21.70 -85.93
N LEU A 12 -11.35 -20.52 -86.34
CA LEU A 12 -10.65 -19.57 -85.51
C LEU A 12 -11.49 -19.10 -84.34
N TYR A 13 -12.77 -18.86 -84.52
CA TYR A 13 -13.71 -18.56 -83.44
C TYR A 13 -13.84 -19.72 -82.45
N THR A 14 -13.89 -20.91 -82.91
CA THR A 14 -14.00 -22.12 -82.08
C THR A 14 -12.70 -22.38 -81.29
N LEU A 15 -11.54 -22.14 -81.90
CA LEU A 15 -10.24 -22.21 -81.25
C LEU A 15 -10.09 -21.07 -80.18
N HIS A 16 -10.52 -19.91 -80.52
CA HIS A 16 -10.53 -18.81 -79.54
C HIS A 16 -11.42 -19.14 -78.32
N ASN A 17 -12.60 -19.66 -78.53
CA ASN A 17 -13.49 -20.11 -77.47
C ASN A 17 -12.92 -21.29 -76.69
N LEU A 18 -12.24 -22.25 -77.33
CA LEU A 18 -11.54 -23.35 -76.66
C LEU A 18 -10.46 -22.84 -75.73
N HIS A 19 -9.60 -21.92 -76.18
CA HIS A 19 -8.60 -21.30 -75.34
C HIS A 19 -9.21 -20.48 -74.16
N LYS A 20 -10.35 -19.84 -74.36
CA LYS A 20 -11.08 -19.15 -73.29
C LYS A 20 -11.63 -20.17 -72.25
N GLN A 21 -12.19 -21.26 -72.67
CA GLN A 21 -12.69 -22.33 -71.79
C GLN A 21 -11.56 -23.03 -71.04
N GLN A 22 -10.40 -23.26 -71.68
CA GLN A 22 -9.20 -23.81 -71.04
C GLN A 22 -8.70 -22.89 -69.91
N ARG A 23 -8.63 -21.59 -70.15
CA ARG A 23 -8.27 -20.60 -69.12
C ARG A 23 -9.28 -20.59 -67.96
N SER A 24 -10.58 -20.56 -68.25
CA SER A 24 -11.63 -20.61 -67.24
C SER A 24 -11.56 -21.90 -66.38
N MET A 25 -11.32 -23.04 -67.01
CA MET A 25 -11.16 -24.33 -66.36
C MET A 25 -9.94 -24.33 -65.43
N ASN A 26 -8.78 -23.84 -65.89
CA ASN A 26 -7.56 -23.73 -65.08
C ASN A 26 -7.77 -22.82 -63.87
N THR A 27 -8.44 -21.66 -64.03
CA THR A 27 -8.78 -20.77 -62.93
C THR A 27 -9.72 -21.41 -61.91
N SER A 28 -10.76 -22.17 -62.39
CA SER A 28 -11.66 -22.88 -61.46
C SER A 28 -10.94 -24.03 -60.74
N ILE A 29 -10.02 -24.76 -61.39
CA ILE A 29 -9.19 -25.79 -60.75
C ILE A 29 -8.29 -25.15 -59.66
N GLU A 30 -7.65 -24.02 -59.97
CA GLU A 30 -6.80 -23.29 -59.03
C GLU A 30 -7.60 -22.82 -57.83
N ARG A 31 -8.80 -22.22 -58.03
CA ARG A 31 -9.67 -21.75 -56.94
C ARG A 31 -10.21 -22.91 -56.09
N ILE A 32 -10.57 -24.03 -56.69
CA ILE A 32 -11.01 -25.25 -55.98
C ILE A 32 -9.85 -25.84 -55.18
N SER A 33 -8.64 -25.87 -55.75
CA SER A 33 -7.45 -26.42 -55.08
C SER A 33 -6.97 -25.53 -53.92
N SER A 34 -7.03 -24.21 -54.04
CA SER A 34 -6.60 -23.26 -53.03
C SER A 34 -7.69 -22.91 -52.00
N GLY A 35 -8.97 -23.17 -52.35
CA GLY A 35 -10.12 -22.70 -51.58
C GLY A 35 -10.35 -21.19 -51.69
N LYS A 36 -9.55 -20.48 -52.49
CA LYS A 36 -9.55 -19.01 -52.58
C LYS A 36 -10.02 -18.52 -53.96
N ARG A 37 -10.85 -17.51 -53.96
CA ARG A 37 -11.29 -16.78 -55.15
C ARG A 37 -10.18 -15.91 -55.74
N ILE A 38 -9.32 -15.35 -54.85
CA ILE A 38 -8.22 -14.44 -55.19
C ILE A 38 -6.90 -15.16 -54.89
N ASN A 39 -6.22 -15.67 -55.93
CA ASN A 39 -4.92 -16.35 -55.82
C ASN A 39 -3.77 -15.45 -56.26
N HIS A 40 -4.02 -14.61 -57.26
CA HIS A 40 -3.05 -13.71 -57.84
C HIS A 40 -3.53 -12.24 -57.83
N ALA A 41 -2.59 -11.29 -57.84
CA ALA A 41 -2.93 -9.88 -57.91
C ALA A 41 -3.73 -9.49 -59.17
N GLY A 42 -3.67 -10.33 -60.22
CA GLY A 42 -4.44 -10.16 -61.44
C GLY A 42 -5.92 -10.53 -61.31
N ASP A 43 -6.33 -11.31 -60.30
CA ASP A 43 -7.72 -11.70 -60.06
C ASP A 43 -8.56 -10.54 -59.51
N ASP A 44 -8.04 -9.89 -58.47
CA ASP A 44 -8.61 -8.69 -57.83
C ASP A 44 -7.51 -8.02 -56.99
N ALA A 45 -6.87 -6.98 -57.55
CA ALA A 45 -5.79 -6.24 -56.87
C ALA A 45 -6.28 -5.49 -55.64
N ALA A 46 -7.51 -4.96 -55.66
CA ALA A 46 -8.08 -4.22 -54.54
C ALA A 46 -8.48 -5.16 -53.39
N GLY A 47 -9.22 -6.21 -53.72
CA GLY A 47 -9.60 -7.26 -52.75
C GLY A 47 -8.41 -7.97 -52.13
N GLY A 48 -7.39 -8.30 -52.94
CA GLY A 48 -6.14 -8.90 -52.47
C GLY A 48 -5.35 -8.01 -51.49
N ALA A 49 -5.26 -6.70 -51.76
CA ALA A 49 -4.61 -5.76 -50.85
C ALA A 49 -5.38 -5.63 -49.52
N ILE A 50 -6.71 -5.59 -49.55
CA ILE A 50 -7.56 -5.55 -48.35
C ILE A 50 -7.40 -6.87 -47.55
N ALA A 51 -7.47 -8.03 -48.19
CA ALA A 51 -7.30 -9.35 -47.56
C ALA A 51 -5.92 -9.50 -46.91
N SER A 52 -4.86 -9.03 -47.58
CA SER A 52 -3.50 -9.02 -47.01
C SER A 52 -3.39 -8.15 -45.78
N ARG A 53 -3.98 -6.93 -45.79
CA ARG A 53 -4.01 -6.04 -44.62
C ARG A 53 -4.82 -6.66 -43.48
N MET A 54 -5.98 -7.27 -43.75
CA MET A 54 -6.76 -7.99 -42.75
C MET A 54 -5.99 -9.19 -42.17
N THR A 55 -5.23 -9.91 -42.98
CA THR A 55 -4.36 -11.01 -42.51
C THR A 55 -3.26 -10.51 -41.57
N ALA A 56 -2.62 -9.38 -41.88
CA ALA A 56 -1.66 -8.76 -41.00
C ALA A 56 -2.31 -8.30 -39.68
N GLN A 57 -3.52 -7.75 -39.77
CA GLN A 57 -4.28 -7.33 -38.57
C GLN A 57 -4.65 -8.55 -37.70
N ILE A 58 -5.15 -9.63 -38.25
CA ILE A 58 -5.48 -10.87 -37.51
C ILE A 58 -4.23 -11.39 -36.79
N LYS A 59 -3.09 -11.51 -37.48
CA LYS A 59 -1.84 -11.96 -36.90
C LYS A 59 -1.37 -11.04 -35.77
N GLY A 60 -1.55 -9.72 -35.90
CA GLY A 60 -1.26 -8.74 -34.84
C GLY A 60 -2.16 -8.93 -33.63
N LEU A 61 -3.46 -9.12 -33.83
CA LEU A 61 -4.42 -9.40 -32.76
C LEU A 61 -4.12 -10.71 -32.04
N ASP A 62 -3.77 -11.77 -32.75
CA ASP A 62 -3.42 -13.08 -32.16
C ASP A 62 -2.13 -12.98 -31.32
N MET A 63 -1.16 -12.16 -31.73
CA MET A 63 0.02 -11.85 -30.89
C MET A 63 -0.35 -11.04 -29.67
N SER A 64 -1.29 -10.08 -29.80
CA SER A 64 -1.77 -9.29 -28.69
C SER A 64 -2.50 -10.13 -27.63
N VAL A 65 -3.28 -11.11 -28.06
CA VAL A 65 -3.92 -12.11 -27.17
C VAL A 65 -2.87 -12.92 -26.41
N ARG A 66 -1.80 -13.35 -27.08
CA ARG A 66 -0.69 -14.04 -26.40
C ARG A 66 0.02 -13.14 -25.38
N ASN A 67 0.35 -11.92 -25.75
CA ASN A 67 0.97 -10.95 -24.84
C ASN A 67 0.11 -10.69 -23.60
N ALA A 68 -1.22 -10.58 -23.77
CA ALA A 68 -2.15 -10.42 -22.67
C ALA A 68 -2.19 -11.67 -21.76
N SER A 69 -2.15 -12.87 -22.33
CA SER A 69 -2.09 -14.14 -21.58
C SER A 69 -0.78 -14.28 -20.81
N ASP A 70 0.35 -13.88 -21.41
CA ASP A 70 1.66 -13.85 -20.73
C ASP A 70 1.66 -12.85 -19.56
N THR A 71 0.98 -11.69 -19.74
CA THR A 71 0.81 -10.71 -18.66
C THR A 71 -0.02 -11.26 -17.50
N ILE A 72 -1.10 -12.00 -17.79
CA ILE A 72 -1.89 -12.68 -16.75
C ILE A 72 -1.04 -13.71 -16.02
N SER A 73 -0.26 -14.52 -16.72
CA SER A 73 0.61 -15.52 -16.12
C SER A 73 1.67 -14.90 -15.20
N LEU A 74 2.26 -13.79 -15.61
CA LEU A 74 3.20 -13.02 -14.79
C LEU A 74 2.50 -12.49 -13.52
N ALA A 75 1.30 -11.90 -13.67
CA ALA A 75 0.53 -11.37 -12.54
C ALA A 75 0.14 -12.48 -11.55
N GLN A 76 -0.19 -13.68 -12.02
CA GLN A 76 -0.48 -14.85 -11.18
C GLN A 76 0.74 -15.33 -10.39
N VAL A 77 1.94 -15.32 -10.99
CA VAL A 77 3.19 -15.64 -10.26
C VAL A 77 3.45 -14.62 -9.17
N ALA A 78 3.28 -13.32 -9.46
CA ALA A 78 3.41 -12.27 -8.46
C ALA A 78 2.35 -12.41 -7.35
N GLU A 79 1.10 -12.65 -7.69
CA GLU A 79 0.00 -12.85 -6.73
C GLU A 79 0.26 -14.05 -5.80
N GLY A 80 0.73 -15.18 -6.34
CA GLY A 80 1.07 -16.36 -5.53
C GLY A 80 2.17 -16.06 -4.50
N ALA A 81 3.19 -15.31 -4.89
CA ALA A 81 4.25 -14.90 -3.97
C ALA A 81 3.76 -13.88 -2.92
N LEU A 82 2.84 -12.98 -3.30
CA LEU A 82 2.20 -12.05 -2.37
C LEU A 82 1.30 -12.76 -1.35
N ASP A 83 0.61 -13.82 -1.75
CA ASP A 83 -0.20 -14.65 -0.84
C ASP A 83 0.68 -15.35 0.20
N GLU A 84 1.83 -15.88 -0.21
CA GLU A 84 2.80 -16.47 0.72
C GLU A 84 3.40 -15.40 1.66
N SER A 85 3.73 -14.23 1.11
CA SER A 85 4.20 -13.08 1.92
C SER A 85 3.18 -12.66 2.98
N ALA A 86 1.89 -12.63 2.63
CA ALA A 86 0.82 -12.32 3.57
C ALA A 86 0.72 -13.35 4.71
N LYS A 87 0.88 -14.65 4.42
CA LYS A 87 0.89 -15.72 5.44
C LYS A 87 2.08 -15.58 6.39
N VAL A 88 3.26 -15.27 5.86
CA VAL A 88 4.46 -15.02 6.67
C VAL A 88 4.24 -13.83 7.60
N LEU A 89 3.71 -12.70 7.09
CA LEU A 89 3.39 -11.55 7.92
C LEU A 89 2.33 -11.87 8.98
N GLN A 90 1.31 -12.66 8.63
CA GLN A 90 0.31 -13.11 9.61
C GLN A 90 0.95 -13.91 10.74
N ARG A 91 1.91 -14.79 10.44
CA ARG A 91 2.66 -15.53 11.47
C ARG A 91 3.50 -14.60 12.34
N ILE A 92 4.17 -13.59 11.75
CA ILE A 92 4.89 -12.57 12.52
C ILE A 92 3.94 -11.81 13.44
N ARG A 93 2.73 -11.49 12.96
CA ARG A 93 1.69 -10.83 13.75
C ARG A 93 1.24 -11.67 14.94
N GLU A 94 1.06 -12.98 14.77
CA GLU A 94 0.74 -13.91 15.87
C GLU A 94 1.83 -13.90 16.94
N LEU A 95 3.10 -13.97 16.52
CA LEU A 95 4.25 -13.90 17.44
C LEU A 95 4.30 -12.55 18.18
N ALA A 96 3.99 -11.45 17.49
CA ALA A 96 3.95 -10.12 18.10
C ALA A 96 2.83 -10.00 19.15
N ILE A 97 1.63 -10.54 18.88
CA ILE A 97 0.54 -10.60 19.86
C ILE A 97 0.97 -11.44 21.06
N GLN A 98 1.59 -12.59 20.83
CA GLN A 98 2.07 -13.46 21.90
C GLN A 98 3.13 -12.75 22.75
N ALA A 99 4.12 -12.11 22.12
CA ALA A 99 5.18 -11.39 22.81
C ALA A 99 4.70 -10.13 23.56
N SER A 100 3.54 -9.56 23.17
CA SER A 100 2.93 -8.41 23.86
C SER A 100 2.30 -8.79 25.20
N SER A 101 2.10 -10.09 25.48
CA SER A 101 1.59 -10.57 26.76
C SER A 101 2.69 -10.60 27.82
N ASP A 102 2.34 -10.16 29.02
CA ASP A 102 3.25 -10.22 30.19
C ASP A 102 3.35 -11.62 30.81
N LEU A 103 2.68 -12.63 30.20
CA LEU A 103 2.80 -14.03 30.63
C LEU A 103 4.15 -14.65 30.26
N TYR A 104 4.86 -14.07 29.31
CA TYR A 104 6.11 -14.61 28.76
C TYR A 104 7.33 -13.89 29.32
N SER A 105 8.32 -14.67 29.71
CA SER A 105 9.61 -14.20 30.18
C SER A 105 10.44 -13.56 29.06
N GLY A 106 11.49 -12.81 29.42
CA GLY A 106 12.41 -12.22 28.44
C GLY A 106 13.10 -13.27 27.54
N GLU A 107 13.39 -14.46 28.08
CA GLU A 107 13.97 -15.57 27.29
C GLU A 107 12.97 -16.11 26.25
N GLU A 108 11.72 -16.29 26.64
CA GLU A 108 10.67 -16.75 25.72
C GLU A 108 10.41 -15.71 24.62
N LYS A 109 10.42 -14.42 24.95
CA LYS A 109 10.36 -13.34 23.96
C LYS A 109 11.57 -13.35 23.02
N LEU A 110 12.75 -13.74 23.50
CA LEU A 110 13.93 -13.91 22.65
C LEU A 110 13.77 -15.07 21.66
N TYR A 111 13.14 -16.19 22.07
CA TYR A 111 12.83 -17.29 21.15
C TYR A 111 11.83 -16.86 20.07
N MET A 112 10.77 -16.12 20.44
CA MET A 112 9.82 -15.54 19.49
C MET A 112 10.51 -14.56 18.52
N GLN A 113 11.44 -13.73 19.01
CA GLN A 113 12.25 -12.85 18.16
C GLN A 113 13.09 -13.66 17.16
N THR A 114 13.66 -14.78 17.59
CA THR A 114 14.46 -15.63 16.70
C THR A 114 13.61 -16.23 15.58
N GLU A 115 12.39 -16.72 15.89
CA GLU A 115 11.44 -17.19 14.88
C GLU A 115 11.03 -16.04 13.94
N ALA A 116 10.70 -14.88 14.49
CA ALA A 116 10.34 -13.71 13.68
C ALA A 116 11.47 -13.30 12.72
N ASN A 117 12.73 -13.34 13.17
CA ASN A 117 13.88 -13.04 12.31
C ASN A 117 14.00 -14.03 11.13
N GLN A 118 13.73 -15.32 11.34
CA GLN A 118 13.72 -16.32 10.26
C GLN A 118 12.58 -16.05 9.27
N LEU A 119 11.40 -15.70 9.77
CA LEU A 119 10.26 -15.34 8.94
C LEU A 119 10.51 -14.05 8.12
N ILE A 120 11.17 -13.05 8.71
CA ILE A 120 11.58 -11.82 8.01
C ILE A 120 12.58 -12.15 6.89
N GLN A 121 13.55 -13.04 7.14
CA GLN A 121 14.48 -13.49 6.11
C GLN A 121 13.77 -14.24 4.98
N GLU A 122 12.79 -15.11 5.33
CA GLU A 122 11.98 -15.80 4.32
C GLU A 122 11.14 -14.83 3.47
N LEU A 123 10.55 -13.83 4.11
CA LEU A 123 9.82 -12.77 3.41
C LEU A 123 10.73 -12.00 2.42
N ASP A 124 11.94 -11.64 2.83
CA ASP A 124 12.91 -10.98 1.94
C ASP A 124 13.37 -11.92 0.81
N ARG A 125 13.53 -13.22 1.10
CA ARG A 125 13.84 -14.24 0.08
C ARG A 125 12.73 -14.35 -0.95
N VAL A 126 11.47 -14.43 -0.53
CA VAL A 126 10.31 -14.46 -1.44
C VAL A 126 10.31 -13.22 -2.35
N ALA A 127 10.54 -12.04 -1.77
CA ALA A 127 10.57 -10.79 -2.54
C ALA A 127 11.71 -10.73 -3.57
N LYS A 128 12.88 -11.30 -3.26
CA LYS A 128 14.06 -11.30 -4.15
C LYS A 128 14.04 -12.40 -5.20
N ASP A 129 13.61 -13.62 -4.80
CA ASP A 129 13.76 -14.80 -5.62
C ASP A 129 12.56 -15.06 -6.53
N THR A 130 11.44 -14.36 -6.33
CA THR A 130 10.29 -14.48 -7.22
C THR A 130 10.58 -13.82 -8.55
N LYS A 131 10.76 -14.67 -9.58
CA LYS A 131 11.09 -14.25 -10.94
C LYS A 131 10.11 -14.86 -11.93
N TYR A 132 9.82 -14.11 -12.98
CA TYR A 132 9.13 -14.58 -14.17
C TYR A 132 10.04 -14.39 -15.37
N ASN A 133 10.41 -15.47 -16.05
CA ASN A 133 11.37 -15.43 -17.16
C ASN A 133 12.67 -14.66 -16.82
N GLU A 134 13.28 -14.97 -15.66
CA GLU A 134 14.49 -14.36 -15.08
C GLU A 134 14.34 -12.89 -14.65
N ILE A 135 13.18 -12.29 -14.82
CA ILE A 135 12.90 -10.92 -14.37
C ILE A 135 12.30 -10.98 -12.96
N ALA A 136 12.92 -10.33 -11.99
CA ALA A 136 12.38 -10.17 -10.65
C ALA A 136 11.12 -9.31 -10.70
N VAL A 137 10.06 -9.72 -9.96
CA VAL A 137 8.75 -9.05 -10.03
C VAL A 137 8.39 -8.29 -8.76
N LEU A 138 9.03 -8.57 -7.61
CA LEU A 138 8.67 -8.02 -6.31
C LEU A 138 9.77 -7.17 -5.65
N ASP A 139 10.93 -7.04 -6.27
CA ASP A 139 12.10 -6.33 -5.71
C ASP A 139 12.13 -4.82 -6.02
N GLY A 140 11.08 -4.30 -6.69
CA GLY A 140 10.97 -2.91 -7.10
C GLY A 140 11.62 -2.58 -8.45
N THR A 141 12.28 -3.52 -9.11
CA THR A 141 12.83 -3.31 -10.46
C THR A 141 11.77 -3.46 -11.55
N PHE A 142 10.62 -4.04 -11.19
CA PHE A 142 9.49 -4.25 -12.08
C PHE A 142 8.56 -3.02 -12.05
N ALA A 143 9.05 -1.88 -12.54
CA ALA A 143 8.31 -0.64 -12.64
C ALA A 143 8.00 -0.28 -14.09
N ASP A 144 6.81 0.25 -14.34
CA ASP A 144 6.35 0.80 -15.64
C ASP A 144 6.59 -0.10 -16.86
N ARG A 145 6.44 -1.42 -16.69
CA ARG A 145 6.55 -2.38 -17.78
C ARG A 145 5.33 -2.30 -18.69
N ARG A 146 5.57 -2.11 -19.99
CA ARG A 146 4.52 -1.97 -21.00
C ARG A 146 4.29 -3.28 -21.73
N PHE A 147 3.05 -3.74 -21.75
CA PHE A 147 2.60 -4.90 -22.48
C PHE A 147 1.71 -4.46 -23.62
N GLN A 148 2.13 -4.75 -24.87
CA GLN A 148 1.38 -4.41 -26.07
C GLN A 148 0.20 -5.40 -26.23
N ILE A 149 -1.04 -4.85 -26.11
CA ILE A 149 -2.30 -5.61 -26.17
C ILE A 149 -3.16 -5.24 -27.39
N GLY A 150 -2.59 -4.58 -28.37
CA GLY A 150 -3.27 -4.22 -29.61
C GLY A 150 -2.30 -4.16 -30.76
N ASN A 151 -2.84 -3.92 -31.98
CA ASN A 151 -2.05 -3.89 -33.20
C ASN A 151 -1.56 -2.47 -33.57
N GLN A 152 -1.86 -1.46 -32.72
CA GLN A 152 -1.45 -0.07 -32.93
C GLN A 152 -0.48 0.38 -31.83
N GLU A 153 0.35 1.37 -32.13
CA GLU A 153 1.48 1.84 -31.31
C GLU A 153 1.12 2.24 -29.88
N ARG A 154 -0.11 2.71 -29.61
CA ARG A 154 -0.54 3.21 -28.30
C ARG A 154 -1.43 2.24 -27.51
N GLU A 155 -1.65 1.04 -28.01
CA GLU A 155 -2.51 0.05 -27.40
C GLU A 155 -1.69 -0.86 -26.45
N ALA A 156 -1.12 -0.23 -25.40
CA ALA A 156 -0.34 -0.94 -24.39
C ALA A 156 -0.93 -0.72 -22.99
N VAL A 157 -0.77 -1.72 -22.12
CA VAL A 157 -1.07 -1.61 -20.69
C VAL A 157 0.24 -1.61 -19.93
N THR A 158 0.36 -0.68 -18.99
CA THR A 158 1.48 -0.64 -18.06
C THR A 158 1.14 -1.47 -16.82
N LEU A 159 2.08 -2.30 -16.40
CA LEU A 159 2.05 -3.01 -15.13
C LEU A 159 3.27 -2.58 -14.32
N SER A 160 3.01 -2.19 -13.09
CA SER A 160 4.03 -1.84 -12.11
C SER A 160 3.73 -2.57 -10.81
N VAL A 161 4.71 -3.20 -10.22
CA VAL A 161 4.63 -3.84 -8.91
C VAL A 161 5.57 -3.13 -7.96
N GLY A 162 5.07 -2.80 -6.77
CA GLY A 162 5.84 -2.11 -5.74
C GLY A 162 7.02 -2.95 -5.25
N ASN A 163 7.95 -2.29 -4.56
CA ASN A 163 9.04 -2.97 -3.89
C ASN A 163 8.55 -3.55 -2.56
N LEU A 164 8.55 -4.88 -2.46
CA LEU A 164 8.01 -5.62 -1.31
C LEU A 164 9.11 -6.25 -0.45
N ARG A 165 10.35 -5.79 -0.58
CA ARG A 165 11.45 -6.18 0.30
C ARG A 165 11.18 -5.71 1.73
N THR A 166 11.66 -6.46 2.68
CA THR A 166 11.42 -6.21 4.12
C THR A 166 11.93 -4.85 4.60
N ASP A 167 12.91 -4.25 3.92
CA ASP A 167 13.43 -2.91 4.18
C ASP A 167 12.59 -1.78 3.54
N LYS A 168 11.58 -2.10 2.72
CA LYS A 168 10.74 -1.15 1.97
C LYS A 168 9.27 -1.20 2.33
N ILE A 169 8.83 -2.28 2.96
CA ILE A 169 7.47 -2.43 3.47
C ILE A 169 7.42 -2.19 4.97
N GLY A 170 6.32 -1.61 5.44
CA GLY A 170 6.14 -1.29 6.85
C GLY A 170 5.19 -0.12 7.05
N VAL A 171 5.41 0.63 8.10
CA VAL A 171 4.61 1.80 8.45
C VAL A 171 5.40 3.09 8.24
N HIS A 172 4.82 4.04 7.55
CA HIS A 172 5.31 5.41 7.50
C HIS A 172 4.72 6.17 8.68
N GLN A 173 5.57 6.78 9.52
CA GLN A 173 5.15 7.46 10.75
C GLN A 173 5.73 8.86 10.83
N VAL A 174 4.87 9.78 11.30
CA VAL A 174 5.27 11.08 11.85
C VAL A 174 4.77 11.12 13.28
N ARG A 175 5.60 11.59 14.17
CA ARG A 175 5.21 11.83 15.56
C ARG A 175 5.22 13.33 15.80
N THR A 176 4.31 13.78 16.64
CA THR A 176 4.47 15.08 17.26
C THR A 176 5.72 15.00 18.12
N ASP A 177 6.65 15.90 17.90
CA ASP A 177 8.00 15.70 18.39
C ASP A 177 8.14 15.94 19.88
N ALA A 178 9.04 15.16 20.41
CA ALA A 178 9.56 15.30 21.74
C ALA A 178 11.09 15.35 21.65
N THR A 179 11.62 16.29 20.90
CA THR A 179 13.07 16.51 20.91
C THR A 179 13.46 17.34 22.11
N ALA A 180 14.61 17.05 22.68
CA ALA A 180 15.16 17.80 23.80
C ALA A 180 15.27 19.29 23.43
N GLY A 181 14.27 20.07 23.79
CA GLY A 181 14.23 21.54 23.54
C GLY A 181 12.86 22.08 23.16
N SER A 182 11.94 21.28 22.62
CA SER A 182 10.56 21.70 22.37
C SER A 182 9.63 21.06 23.41
N ASP A 183 9.03 21.90 24.22
CA ASP A 183 8.30 21.54 25.42
C ASP A 183 6.87 21.06 25.18
N TYR A 184 6.65 19.87 24.55
CA TYR A 184 5.32 19.24 24.54
C TYR A 184 4.96 18.60 25.89
N THR A 185 5.91 18.35 26.72
CA THR A 185 5.67 18.20 28.13
C THR A 185 5.69 19.59 28.76
N ASN A 186 4.68 20.33 28.46
CA ASN A 186 4.49 21.59 29.09
C ASN A 186 4.10 21.37 30.53
N LEU A 187 5.10 21.48 31.32
CA LEU A 187 4.97 21.78 32.70
C LEU A 187 4.45 23.22 32.76
N ALA A 188 3.14 23.36 32.71
CA ALA A 188 2.55 24.62 33.08
C ALA A 188 2.96 24.84 34.52
N THR A 189 4.04 25.59 34.71
CA THR A 189 4.38 26.22 35.96
C THR A 189 3.34 27.31 36.23
N ALA A 190 2.09 26.89 36.42
CA ALA A 190 1.05 27.81 36.78
C ALA A 190 0.92 27.80 38.28
N ALA A 191 1.24 28.90 38.86
CA ALA A 191 0.61 29.37 40.05
C ALA A 191 -0.88 29.10 39.98
N LEU A 192 -1.41 28.39 40.99
CA LEU A 192 -2.85 28.23 41.17
C LEU A 192 -3.56 27.54 40.01
N ARG A 193 -3.60 26.18 40.06
CA ARG A 193 -4.49 25.30 39.24
C ARG A 193 -4.46 25.60 37.73
N GLY A 194 -3.34 25.31 37.07
CA GLY A 194 -3.28 25.30 35.61
C GLY A 194 -4.35 24.37 35.06
N THR A 195 -5.37 24.94 34.45
CA THR A 195 -6.44 24.17 33.82
C THR A 195 -6.17 23.90 32.35
N THR A 196 -5.17 24.54 31.76
CA THR A 196 -4.88 24.60 30.35
C THR A 196 -3.58 23.87 30.03
N ASN A 197 -3.58 23.07 29.01
CA ASN A 197 -2.36 22.54 28.39
C ASN A 197 -1.74 23.65 27.51
N THR A 198 -0.61 23.41 26.89
CA THR A 198 0.08 24.41 26.06
C THR A 198 -0.10 24.20 24.56
N ILE A 199 -1.02 23.34 24.17
CA ILE A 199 -1.36 23.21 22.76
C ILE A 199 -2.02 24.52 22.33
N ALA A 200 -1.36 25.20 21.40
CA ALA A 200 -1.83 26.45 20.81
C ALA A 200 -2.88 26.19 19.73
N ASP A 201 -3.60 27.25 19.35
CA ASP A 201 -4.45 27.25 18.17
C ASP A 201 -3.57 27.18 16.91
N GLU A 202 -3.64 26.07 16.18
CA GLU A 202 -2.75 25.78 15.06
C GLU A 202 -3.47 24.93 14.01
N ASP A 203 -3.33 25.30 12.76
CA ASP A 203 -3.80 24.47 11.65
C ASP A 203 -2.63 23.74 11.00
N PHE A 204 -2.79 22.44 10.75
CA PHE A 204 -1.82 21.70 9.94
C PHE A 204 -2.47 20.91 8.81
N THR A 205 -1.78 20.83 7.70
CA THR A 205 -2.26 20.12 6.51
C THR A 205 -1.54 18.80 6.35
N ILE A 206 -2.32 17.70 6.25
CA ILE A 206 -1.82 16.37 5.96
C ILE A 206 -1.89 16.14 4.44
N HIS A 207 -0.75 15.86 3.83
CA HIS A 207 -0.63 15.44 2.43
C HIS A 207 -0.44 13.92 2.38
N GLY A 208 -1.53 13.19 2.32
CA GLY A 208 -1.55 11.74 2.26
C GLY A 208 -1.62 11.21 0.82
N HIS A 209 -1.53 9.90 0.67
CA HIS A 209 -1.54 9.24 -0.64
C HIS A 209 -2.92 9.24 -1.34
N LEU A 210 -4.02 9.43 -0.60
CA LEU A 210 -5.37 9.55 -1.14
C LEU A 210 -5.73 11.01 -1.48
N GLY A 211 -5.14 11.96 -0.76
CA GLY A 211 -5.40 13.38 -0.93
C GLY A 211 -4.86 14.20 0.24
N GLN A 212 -5.25 15.46 0.29
CA GLN A 212 -4.82 16.38 1.34
C GLN A 212 -6.02 16.97 2.08
N THR A 213 -5.81 17.28 3.37
CA THR A 213 -6.81 17.97 4.18
C THR A 213 -6.13 18.75 5.31
N THR A 214 -6.73 19.84 5.71
CA THR A 214 -6.28 20.64 6.85
C THR A 214 -7.02 20.18 8.09
N ILE A 215 -6.30 20.02 9.18
CA ILE A 215 -6.78 19.69 10.52
C ILE A 215 -6.70 20.97 11.35
N ASN A 216 -7.83 21.40 11.87
CA ASN A 216 -7.90 22.54 12.78
C ASN A 216 -7.68 22.04 14.21
N VAL A 217 -6.65 22.54 14.88
CA VAL A 217 -6.35 22.31 16.29
C VAL A 217 -6.70 23.56 17.08
N GLU A 218 -7.56 23.41 18.05
CA GLU A 218 -7.97 24.50 18.92
C GLU A 218 -7.08 24.56 20.18
N ALA A 219 -6.90 25.73 20.72
CA ALA A 219 -6.13 25.90 21.97
C ALA A 219 -6.74 25.02 23.08
N ASN A 220 -5.89 24.28 23.76
CA ASN A 220 -6.22 23.30 24.81
C ASN A 220 -6.85 21.99 24.32
N ASP A 221 -6.86 21.70 23.04
CA ASP A 221 -7.18 20.35 22.56
C ASP A 221 -6.25 19.34 23.23
N THR A 222 -6.80 18.18 23.60
CA THR A 222 -5.96 17.06 24.06
C THR A 222 -5.44 16.28 22.84
N ALA A 223 -4.38 15.52 23.01
CA ALA A 223 -3.90 14.63 21.93
C ALA A 223 -5.00 13.67 21.48
N LYS A 224 -5.94 13.30 22.35
CA LYS A 224 -7.14 12.50 22.02
C LYS A 224 -8.09 13.22 21.07
N ASP A 225 -8.32 14.51 21.28
CA ASP A 225 -9.21 15.33 20.43
C ASP A 225 -8.60 15.44 19.02
N ILE A 226 -7.30 15.73 18.94
CA ILE A 226 -6.56 15.85 17.68
C ILE A 226 -6.51 14.48 16.95
N GLU A 227 -6.28 13.37 17.69
CA GLU A 227 -6.39 12.01 17.12
C GLU A 227 -7.74 11.80 16.46
N GLY A 228 -8.82 12.17 17.15
CA GLY A 228 -10.19 12.06 16.61
C GLY A 228 -10.38 12.90 15.35
N LYS A 229 -9.87 14.13 15.31
CA LYS A 229 -9.93 15.02 14.14
C LYS A 229 -9.19 14.43 12.94
N ILE A 230 -8.00 13.84 13.14
CA ILE A 230 -7.21 13.17 12.08
C ILE A 230 -7.94 11.91 11.59
N ASN A 231 -8.37 11.04 12.49
CA ASN A 231 -9.03 9.77 12.14
C ASN A 231 -10.34 9.98 11.39
N ASN A 232 -11.08 11.05 11.66
CA ASN A 232 -12.27 11.44 10.90
C ASN A 232 -11.96 11.83 9.45
N LYS A 233 -10.69 12.06 9.10
CA LYS A 233 -10.23 12.39 7.73
C LYS A 233 -9.45 11.25 7.08
N PHE A 234 -9.47 10.06 7.68
CA PHE A 234 -8.77 8.88 7.17
C PHE A 234 -9.14 8.56 5.71
N ASP A 235 -10.42 8.58 5.38
CA ASP A 235 -10.91 8.27 4.02
C ASP A 235 -10.39 9.25 2.95
N THR A 236 -10.00 10.47 3.37
CA THR A 236 -9.48 11.50 2.46
C THR A 236 -7.96 11.44 2.35
N THR A 237 -7.26 11.12 3.43
CA THR A 237 -5.80 11.20 3.48
C THR A 237 -5.10 9.83 3.44
N GLY A 238 -5.78 8.78 3.93
CA GLY A 238 -5.17 7.46 4.18
C GLY A 238 -4.23 7.44 5.38
N VAL A 239 -4.26 8.49 6.24
CA VAL A 239 -3.44 8.63 7.44
C VAL A 239 -4.30 8.41 8.67
N SER A 240 -3.87 7.55 9.57
CA SER A 240 -4.49 7.33 10.88
C SER A 240 -3.59 7.86 11.99
N ALA A 241 -4.17 8.29 13.09
CA ALA A 241 -3.46 8.73 14.27
C ALA A 241 -3.74 7.84 15.47
N THR A 242 -2.79 7.79 16.39
CA THR A 242 -2.96 7.23 17.74
C THR A 242 -2.31 8.19 18.71
N SER A 243 -2.92 8.42 19.85
CA SER A 243 -2.42 9.28 20.91
C SER A 243 -2.07 8.48 22.16
N SER A 244 -1.13 8.95 22.94
CA SER A 244 -0.81 8.42 24.27
C SER A 244 -0.11 9.48 25.10
N THR A 245 -0.32 9.45 26.42
CA THR A 245 0.33 10.36 27.35
C THR A 245 1.12 9.55 28.35
N ASN A 246 2.42 9.81 28.43
CA ASN A 246 3.32 9.08 29.31
C ASN A 246 4.15 10.08 30.11
N LEU A 247 4.30 9.79 31.39
CA LEU A 247 5.21 10.54 32.26
C LEU A 247 5.87 9.62 33.28
N LYS A 248 6.97 10.08 33.84
CA LYS A 248 7.64 9.43 34.93
C LYS A 248 7.68 10.38 36.15
N ILE A 249 7.44 9.79 37.33
CA ILE A 249 7.56 10.40 38.62
C ILE A 249 8.78 9.80 39.33
N GLN A 250 9.71 10.64 39.74
CA GLN A 250 10.93 10.24 40.43
C GLN A 250 11.44 11.31 41.37
N GLY A 251 12.53 11.04 42.07
CA GLY A 251 13.32 12.05 42.78
C GLY A 251 12.56 12.72 43.92
N LEU A 252 11.74 11.96 44.63
CA LEU A 252 11.12 12.45 45.86
C LEU A 252 12.20 12.87 46.85
N ARG A 253 12.22 14.13 47.25
CA ARG A 253 13.15 14.69 48.22
C ARG A 253 12.42 15.35 49.37
N THR A 254 13.01 15.25 50.56
CA THR A 254 12.52 15.86 51.80
C THR A 254 13.66 15.98 52.78
N ASP A 255 13.57 16.92 53.71
CA ASP A 255 14.52 17.05 54.83
C ASP A 255 14.27 16.07 55.98
N ALA A 256 13.14 15.37 55.95
CA ALA A 256 12.77 14.43 56.98
C ALA A 256 13.14 12.97 56.61
N THR A 257 13.54 12.19 57.63
CA THR A 257 13.64 10.74 57.51
C THR A 257 12.38 10.07 58.03
N GLY A 258 11.89 9.07 57.33
CA GLY A 258 10.75 8.27 57.81
C GLY A 258 9.64 8.15 56.78
N SER A 259 8.42 7.98 57.24
CA SER A 259 7.25 7.86 56.40
C SER A 259 6.50 9.17 56.37
N ALA A 260 6.11 9.67 55.21
CA ALA A 260 5.19 10.78 55.04
C ALA A 260 3.96 10.35 54.23
N THR A 261 2.87 11.11 54.37
CA THR A 261 1.72 10.94 53.50
C THR A 261 1.80 11.98 52.38
N LEU A 262 2.02 11.50 51.17
CA LEU A 262 1.94 12.30 49.94
C LEU A 262 0.46 12.35 49.50
N SER A 263 -0.05 13.53 49.27
CA SER A 263 -1.35 13.68 48.62
C SER A 263 -1.25 14.56 47.38
N LEU A 264 -2.01 14.21 46.37
CA LEU A 264 -2.13 14.96 45.11
C LEU A 264 -3.49 14.69 44.45
N THR A 265 -3.92 15.62 43.62
CA THR A 265 -5.16 15.47 42.84
C THR A 265 -4.79 15.07 41.42
N LEU A 266 -5.30 13.88 40.98
CA LEU A 266 -5.04 13.30 39.70
C LEU A 266 -6.22 13.52 38.73
N PHE A 267 -5.90 14.02 37.53
CA PHE A 267 -6.83 14.11 36.39
C PHE A 267 -6.24 13.36 35.21
N GLY A 268 -7.11 12.74 34.46
CA GLY A 268 -6.87 12.10 33.19
C GLY A 268 -8.10 12.23 32.32
N LYS A 269 -8.80 11.12 32.04
CA LYS A 269 -10.10 11.10 31.37
C LYS A 269 -11.22 11.75 32.21
N ASN A 270 -11.09 11.74 33.51
CA ASN A 270 -12.05 12.30 34.46
C ASN A 270 -11.99 13.84 34.47
N THR A 271 -13.15 14.47 34.45
CA THR A 271 -13.30 15.94 34.57
C THR A 271 -13.25 16.42 36.02
N THR A 272 -13.51 15.53 36.98
CA THR A 272 -13.44 15.81 38.41
C THR A 272 -12.19 15.16 39.00
N GLY A 273 -11.26 15.95 39.55
CA GLY A 273 -10.01 15.44 40.11
C GLY A 273 -10.21 14.38 41.19
N ARG A 274 -9.34 13.37 41.20
CA ARG A 274 -9.29 12.35 42.27
C ARG A 274 -8.11 12.60 43.18
N THR A 275 -8.41 12.86 44.43
CA THR A 275 -7.36 12.99 45.46
C THR A 275 -6.78 11.62 45.74
N ILE A 276 -5.49 11.47 45.50
CA ILE A 276 -4.68 10.31 45.81
C ILE A 276 -3.91 10.62 47.07
N SER A 277 -4.00 9.72 48.07
CA SER A 277 -3.22 9.87 49.31
C SER A 277 -2.46 8.56 49.52
N ALA A 278 -1.14 8.63 49.53
CA ALA A 278 -0.22 7.51 49.58
C ALA A 278 0.84 7.68 50.66
N GLY A 279 1.12 6.60 51.39
CA GLY A 279 2.25 6.56 52.31
C GLY A 279 3.55 6.35 51.52
N VAL A 280 4.49 7.27 51.65
CA VAL A 280 5.80 7.18 50.98
C VAL A 280 6.92 7.11 51.99
N THR A 281 7.91 6.28 51.73
CA THR A 281 9.11 6.23 52.55
C THR A 281 10.11 7.27 52.03
N LEU A 282 10.62 8.09 52.92
CA LEU A 282 11.47 9.23 52.59
C LEU A 282 12.92 8.94 53.02
N ALA A 283 13.84 9.20 52.11
CA ALA A 283 15.26 9.19 52.38
C ALA A 283 15.78 10.61 52.68
N GLN A 284 16.53 10.75 53.75
CA GLN A 284 17.09 12.02 54.16
C GLN A 284 18.12 12.53 53.14
N ASN A 285 17.84 13.69 52.52
CA ASN A 285 18.79 14.54 51.76
C ASN A 285 19.78 13.77 50.85
N SER A 286 19.43 12.54 50.51
CA SER A 286 20.28 11.66 49.72
C SER A 286 20.17 12.01 48.24
N VAL A 287 21.31 12.27 47.61
CA VAL A 287 21.44 12.34 46.14
C VAL A 287 21.22 10.96 45.51
N SER A 288 21.12 9.90 46.32
CA SER A 288 20.89 8.54 45.90
C SER A 288 19.39 8.24 45.82
N THR A 289 18.92 7.88 44.64
CA THR A 289 17.52 7.60 44.30
C THR A 289 16.98 6.28 44.86
N ASN A 290 17.78 5.49 45.57
CA ASN A 290 17.47 4.10 45.91
C ASN A 290 16.73 3.87 47.25
N ASP A 291 16.42 4.91 47.99
CA ASP A 291 15.87 4.75 49.34
C ASP A 291 14.39 5.19 49.47
N THR A 292 13.73 5.52 48.37
CA THR A 292 12.31 5.88 48.32
C THR A 292 11.46 4.73 47.87
N ASP A 293 10.34 4.43 48.54
CA ASP A 293 9.38 3.42 48.13
C ASP A 293 8.04 4.09 47.72
N LEU A 294 7.75 4.08 46.42
CA LEU A 294 6.53 4.65 45.83
C LEU A 294 5.48 3.55 45.51
N SER A 295 5.58 2.37 46.15
CA SER A 295 4.67 1.24 45.87
C SER A 295 3.22 1.59 46.22
N ASP A 296 2.98 2.28 47.36
CA ASP A 296 1.62 2.67 47.75
C ASP A 296 1.03 3.74 46.79
N LEU A 297 1.88 4.67 46.30
CA LEU A 297 1.45 5.66 45.30
C LEU A 297 0.97 4.96 44.02
N ARG A 298 1.75 3.99 43.49
CA ARG A 298 1.34 3.17 42.36
C ARG A 298 -0.01 2.48 42.60
N ASP A 299 -0.18 1.83 43.74
CA ASP A 299 -1.38 1.06 44.07
C ASP A 299 -2.62 1.97 44.21
N LYS A 300 -2.45 3.14 44.80
CA LYS A 300 -3.52 4.14 44.93
C LYS A 300 -3.92 4.74 43.58
N ILE A 301 -2.96 5.03 42.70
CA ILE A 301 -3.28 5.51 41.34
C ILE A 301 -4.01 4.40 40.56
N ASN A 302 -3.54 3.16 40.62
CA ASN A 302 -4.17 2.05 39.92
C ASN A 302 -5.57 1.71 40.44
N ALA A 303 -5.88 2.01 41.69
CA ALA A 303 -7.23 1.86 42.25
C ALA A 303 -8.28 2.73 41.51
N TYR A 304 -7.85 3.84 40.89
CA TYR A 304 -8.71 4.74 40.11
C TYR A 304 -8.46 4.65 38.60
N SER A 305 -7.71 3.64 38.12
CA SER A 305 -7.34 3.53 36.69
C SER A 305 -8.54 3.45 35.75
N ALA A 306 -9.62 2.78 36.15
CA ALA A 306 -10.84 2.69 35.36
C ALA A 306 -11.53 4.04 35.14
N GLU A 307 -11.38 4.98 36.09
CA GLU A 307 -12.00 6.30 36.04
C GLU A 307 -11.09 7.33 35.37
N THR A 308 -9.80 7.29 35.70
CA THR A 308 -8.81 8.26 35.20
C THR A 308 -8.24 7.87 33.84
N GLY A 309 -8.34 6.58 33.45
CA GLY A 309 -7.66 6.04 32.28
C GLY A 309 -6.13 5.91 32.45
N ILE A 310 -5.61 6.14 33.67
CA ILE A 310 -4.16 6.17 33.97
C ILE A 310 -3.75 4.87 34.63
N VAL A 311 -2.71 4.25 34.11
CA VAL A 311 -2.09 3.06 34.68
C VAL A 311 -0.69 3.42 35.20
N ALA A 312 -0.42 3.05 36.45
CA ALA A 312 0.86 3.26 37.10
C ALA A 312 1.69 1.98 37.12
N THR A 313 2.94 2.05 36.66
CA THR A 313 3.91 0.94 36.76
C THR A 313 5.13 1.40 37.55
N LEU A 314 5.72 0.49 38.33
CA LEU A 314 6.82 0.77 39.24
C LEU A 314 8.11 0.10 38.75
N THR A 315 9.24 0.78 38.90
CA THR A 315 10.56 0.18 38.66
C THR A 315 10.89 -0.90 39.68
N ALA A 316 11.86 -1.76 39.35
CA ALA A 316 12.37 -2.76 40.29
C ALA A 316 13.02 -2.13 41.54
N THR A 317 13.55 -0.91 41.42
CA THR A 317 14.14 -0.12 42.52
C THR A 317 13.09 0.57 43.38
N LYS A 318 11.83 0.60 42.95
CA LYS A 318 10.66 1.21 43.61
C LYS A 318 10.70 2.74 43.79
N ASP A 319 11.68 3.39 43.23
CA ASP A 319 11.94 4.83 43.35
C ASP A 319 11.33 5.66 42.20
N THR A 320 10.84 5.00 41.17
CA THR A 320 10.30 5.61 39.97
C THR A 320 8.96 4.96 39.58
N VAL A 321 7.95 5.78 39.35
CA VAL A 321 6.64 5.37 38.86
C VAL A 321 6.42 5.96 37.47
N TYR A 322 6.08 5.12 36.50
CA TYR A 322 5.63 5.55 35.19
C TYR A 322 4.11 5.58 35.16
N LEU A 323 3.56 6.69 34.71
CA LEU A 323 2.13 6.82 34.44
C LEU A 323 1.90 6.82 32.95
N THR A 324 0.97 6.00 32.51
CA THR A 324 0.57 5.86 31.10
C THR A 324 -0.92 6.05 30.93
N ASN A 325 -1.31 6.84 29.95
CA ASN A 325 -2.67 6.95 29.47
C ASN A 325 -2.67 6.64 27.97
N ASP A 326 -3.14 5.45 27.61
CA ASP A 326 -3.16 4.94 26.23
C ASP A 326 -4.26 5.59 25.38
N GLU A 327 -5.18 6.37 26.00
CA GLU A 327 -6.24 7.09 25.28
C GLU A 327 -5.80 8.52 24.88
N GLY A 328 -4.64 9.02 25.35
CA GLY A 328 -4.09 10.32 24.98
C GLY A 328 -4.73 11.54 25.66
N TYR A 329 -5.46 11.34 26.76
CA TYR A 329 -5.88 12.45 27.61
C TYR A 329 -4.69 13.01 28.37
N ASP A 330 -4.68 14.31 28.61
CA ASP A 330 -3.67 14.96 29.44
C ASP A 330 -3.63 14.35 30.84
N ILE A 331 -2.44 14.14 31.36
CA ILE A 331 -2.26 13.77 32.77
C ILE A 331 -1.94 15.03 33.56
N LYS A 332 -2.86 15.38 34.49
CA LYS A 332 -2.67 16.56 35.37
C LYS A 332 -2.49 16.07 36.78
N LEU A 333 -1.40 16.51 37.41
CA LEU A 333 -1.10 16.34 38.82
C LEU A 333 -1.19 17.69 39.49
N GLN A 334 -2.05 17.84 40.48
CA GLN A 334 -2.32 19.13 41.12
C GLN A 334 -2.33 18.98 42.64
N ASP A 335 -2.14 20.11 43.33
CA ASP A 335 -2.22 20.25 44.79
C ASP A 335 -1.29 19.25 45.51
N LEU A 336 0.01 19.16 45.13
CA LEU A 336 0.99 18.32 45.81
C LEU A 336 1.14 18.76 47.29
N ASP A 337 0.95 17.83 48.23
CA ASP A 337 0.96 18.09 49.66
C ASP A 337 1.64 16.93 50.39
N PHE A 338 2.53 17.26 51.30
CA PHE A 338 3.18 16.32 52.19
C PHE A 338 2.72 16.56 53.63
N ALA A 339 1.81 15.75 54.16
CA ALA A 339 1.36 15.84 55.54
C ALA A 339 2.45 15.38 56.52
N ASP A 340 2.54 16.08 57.63
CA ASP A 340 3.39 15.77 58.80
C ASP A 340 4.90 15.92 58.61
N VAL A 341 5.39 16.72 57.70
CA VAL A 341 6.84 16.94 57.51
C VAL A 341 7.19 18.41 57.60
N GLY A 342 8.30 18.76 58.24
CA GLY A 342 8.76 20.12 58.58
C GLY A 342 8.86 21.09 57.39
N ASP A 343 9.96 21.72 57.12
CA ASP A 343 10.11 22.86 56.20
C ASP A 343 9.74 22.54 54.75
N ALA A 344 8.70 23.21 54.20
CA ALA A 344 8.11 22.94 52.88
C ALA A 344 9.05 23.22 51.67
N GLU A 345 10.14 23.98 51.87
CA GLU A 345 11.07 24.39 50.79
C GLU A 345 11.84 23.21 50.17
N THR A 346 11.94 22.12 50.87
CA THR A 346 12.76 20.98 50.47
C THR A 346 11.95 19.82 49.90
N HIS A 347 10.63 19.84 50.13
CA HIS A 347 9.72 18.78 49.67
C HIS A 347 9.38 18.96 48.20
N LYS A 348 9.88 18.05 47.37
CA LYS A 348 9.64 18.09 45.94
C LYS A 348 9.56 16.70 45.32
N LEU A 349 8.80 16.65 44.25
CA LEU A 349 8.62 15.48 43.37
C LEU A 349 9.02 15.90 41.96
N GLN A 350 9.83 15.11 41.31
CA GLN A 350 10.23 15.37 39.93
C GLN A 350 9.33 14.63 38.97
N VAL A 351 8.75 15.36 38.01
CA VAL A 351 7.93 14.84 36.92
C VAL A 351 8.64 15.09 35.60
N THR A 352 8.70 14.07 34.76
CA THR A 352 9.29 14.16 33.42
C THR A 352 8.35 13.52 32.41
N GLY A 353 8.04 14.18 31.32
CA GLY A 353 7.31 13.59 30.23
C GLY A 353 8.13 12.53 29.49
N MET A 354 7.44 11.57 28.94
CA MET A 354 8.06 10.44 28.23
C MET A 354 7.44 10.27 26.83
N ASP A 355 8.26 9.80 25.88
CA ASP A 355 7.81 9.42 24.54
C ASP A 355 6.70 8.34 24.62
N ALA A 356 5.88 8.27 23.62
CA ALA A 356 4.87 7.22 23.42
C ALA A 356 5.43 5.79 23.55
N ARG A 357 6.74 5.61 23.32
CA ARG A 357 7.50 4.43 23.71
C ARG A 357 8.37 4.75 24.90
N LEU A 358 8.01 4.28 26.07
CA LEU A 358 8.71 4.54 27.32
C LEU A 358 10.21 4.22 27.28
N PHE A 359 10.59 3.17 26.53
CA PHE A 359 11.97 2.69 26.42
C PHE A 359 12.36 2.48 24.96
N ASP A 360 13.62 2.64 24.65
CA ASP A 360 14.18 2.25 23.35
C ASP A 360 14.48 0.74 23.27
N SER A 361 14.98 0.28 22.13
CA SER A 361 15.33 -1.14 21.90
C SER A 361 16.49 -1.64 22.77
N THR A 362 17.23 -0.72 23.44
CA THR A 362 18.32 -1.04 24.38
C THR A 362 17.86 -1.03 25.83
N GLY A 363 16.60 -0.63 26.10
CA GLY A 363 16.03 -0.47 27.42
C GLY A 363 16.33 0.89 28.05
N ALA A 364 16.87 1.85 27.30
CA ALA A 364 17.06 3.21 27.79
C ALA A 364 15.73 4.00 27.72
N GLU A 365 15.50 4.83 28.74
CA GLU A 365 14.32 5.70 28.81
C GLU A 365 14.30 6.72 27.68
N ARG A 366 13.14 6.90 27.10
CA ARG A 366 12.88 7.93 26.07
C ARG A 366 12.14 9.10 26.72
N LEU A 367 12.88 10.14 27.05
CA LEU A 367 12.32 11.35 27.62
C LEU A 367 11.78 12.25 26.49
N SER A 368 10.64 12.88 26.73
CA SER A 368 10.00 13.80 25.80
C SER A 368 9.97 15.25 26.30
N GLY A 369 10.70 15.54 27.36
CA GLY A 369 10.78 16.90 27.92
C GLY A 369 11.78 17.00 29.05
N SER A 370 11.97 18.22 29.54
CA SER A 370 12.80 18.48 30.69
C SER A 370 12.11 18.04 31.98
N ALA A 371 12.89 17.55 32.93
CA ALA A 371 12.38 17.20 34.25
C ALA A 371 12.00 18.44 35.03
N VAL A 372 10.78 18.48 35.58
CA VAL A 372 10.33 19.61 36.42
C VAL A 372 10.05 19.13 37.83
N ASN A 373 10.34 20.00 38.77
CA ASN A 373 10.08 19.78 40.17
C ASN A 373 8.73 20.36 40.57
N MET A 374 7.83 19.51 41.07
CA MET A 374 6.65 19.94 41.81
C MET A 374 7.03 20.12 43.27
N PHE A 375 6.56 21.18 43.90
CA PHE A 375 6.81 21.50 45.28
C PHE A 375 5.54 21.36 46.11
N ASP A 376 5.71 21.23 47.42
CA ASP A 376 4.61 21.18 48.39
C ASP A 376 3.76 22.47 48.33
N LYS A 377 2.43 22.31 48.26
CA LYS A 377 1.49 23.44 48.22
C LYS A 377 1.57 24.37 49.46
N SER A 378 2.05 23.84 50.59
CA SER A 378 2.19 24.61 51.85
C SER A 378 3.34 25.61 51.77
N PHE A 379 4.23 25.49 50.77
CA PHE A 379 5.36 26.42 50.58
C PHE A 379 4.91 27.83 50.17
N ASP A 380 3.74 27.98 49.56
CA ASP A 380 3.21 29.30 49.19
C ASP A 380 1.95 29.70 49.97
N ASN A 381 2.12 30.15 51.20
CA ASN A 381 1.02 30.74 51.97
C ASN A 381 0.76 32.22 51.60
N SER A 382 1.44 32.79 50.64
CA SER A 382 1.35 34.22 50.30
C SER A 382 1.06 34.45 48.81
N ASN A 383 0.02 34.03 48.25
CA ASN A 383 -0.57 34.46 46.96
C ASN A 383 0.35 35.23 45.96
N THR A 384 1.67 35.19 46.15
CA THR A 384 2.73 35.77 45.31
C THR A 384 3.82 34.75 45.11
N GLN A 385 3.59 33.91 44.09
CA GLN A 385 4.51 32.85 43.68
C GLN A 385 5.90 33.43 43.34
N ALA A 386 6.92 32.98 44.03
CA ALA A 386 8.29 33.15 43.57
C ALA A 386 8.47 32.32 42.30
N ALA A 387 8.91 32.95 41.21
CA ALA A 387 9.12 32.28 39.93
C ALA A 387 9.97 31.01 40.11
N GLY A 388 9.38 29.83 39.85
CA GLY A 388 10.07 28.57 39.88
C GLY A 388 9.52 27.47 40.82
N TYR A 389 8.47 27.75 41.59
CA TYR A 389 7.84 26.77 42.49
C TYR A 389 6.40 26.51 42.07
N ALA A 390 6.09 25.33 41.56
CA ALA A 390 4.76 24.92 41.17
C ALA A 390 4.35 23.66 41.95
N ASP A 391 3.12 23.63 42.45
CA ASP A 391 2.50 22.46 43.09
C ASP A 391 1.70 21.59 42.11
N SER A 392 1.66 21.98 40.85
CA SER A 392 0.83 21.40 39.82
C SER A 392 1.60 21.26 38.50
N VAL A 393 1.32 20.19 37.77
CA VAL A 393 1.91 19.90 36.47
C VAL A 393 0.87 19.31 35.53
N ILE A 394 0.96 19.68 34.25
CA ILE A 394 0.16 19.07 33.16
C ILE A 394 1.12 18.48 32.15
N VAL A 395 0.90 17.24 31.78
CA VAL A 395 1.64 16.58 30.72
C VAL A 395 0.65 16.26 29.60
N SER A 396 0.87 16.86 28.44
CA SER A 396 0.07 16.63 27.25
C SER A 396 0.46 15.34 26.53
N GLY A 397 -0.49 14.75 25.82
CA GLY A 397 -0.26 13.52 25.07
C GLY A 397 0.49 13.79 23.77
N GLN A 398 1.15 12.75 23.30
CA GLN A 398 1.80 12.71 21.99
C GLN A 398 0.91 12.01 20.96
N ILE A 399 1.00 12.47 19.71
CA ILE A 399 0.28 11.92 18.57
C ILE A 399 1.27 11.22 17.66
N THR A 400 0.95 9.98 17.28
CA THR A 400 1.70 9.25 16.25
C THR A 400 0.78 9.06 15.06
N MET A 401 1.05 9.77 13.97
CA MET A 401 0.39 9.56 12.68
C MET A 401 1.05 8.42 11.93
N SER A 402 0.27 7.60 11.25
CA SER A 402 0.74 6.42 10.54
C SER A 402 -0.03 6.15 9.26
N ALA A 403 0.69 5.76 8.21
CA ALA A 403 0.09 5.35 6.94
C ALA A 403 0.86 4.19 6.31
N SER A 404 0.23 3.51 5.35
CA SER A 404 0.87 2.46 4.54
C SER A 404 1.81 3.03 3.46
N GLN A 405 1.68 4.31 3.12
CA GLN A 405 2.54 5.01 2.16
C GLN A 405 3.09 6.29 2.77
N SER A 406 4.13 6.85 2.14
CA SER A 406 4.74 8.10 2.59
C SER A 406 3.71 9.23 2.55
N PHE A 407 3.75 10.07 3.58
CA PHE A 407 2.94 11.27 3.70
C PHE A 407 3.76 12.38 4.37
N THR A 408 3.26 13.61 4.31
CA THR A 408 3.85 14.76 4.99
C THR A 408 2.78 15.51 5.77
N ALA A 409 3.17 16.09 6.89
CA ALA A 409 2.34 17.02 7.64
C ALA A 409 3.02 18.39 7.59
N THR A 410 2.32 19.41 7.14
CA THR A 410 2.82 20.79 7.08
C THR A 410 2.02 21.67 8.03
N THR A 411 2.70 22.41 8.89
CA THR A 411 2.09 23.39 9.78
C THR A 411 2.34 24.81 9.26
N ASP A 412 1.47 25.73 9.60
CA ASP A 412 1.63 27.16 9.30
C ASP A 412 2.62 27.85 10.27
N TYR A 413 3.02 27.16 11.35
CA TYR A 413 4.05 27.63 12.27
C TYR A 413 5.46 27.50 11.65
N GLY A 414 6.30 28.51 11.84
CA GLY A 414 7.68 28.54 11.33
C GLY A 414 8.60 27.59 12.09
N ASP A 415 9.71 27.18 11.43
CA ASP A 415 10.77 26.38 12.07
C ASP A 415 11.27 27.06 13.36
N GLY A 416 11.16 26.36 14.48
CA GLY A 416 11.69 26.80 15.78
C GLY A 416 10.67 27.45 16.71
N ASP A 417 9.40 27.54 16.35
CA ASP A 417 8.31 27.93 17.24
C ASP A 417 7.61 26.69 17.85
N ASP A 418 6.85 26.90 18.94
CA ASP A 418 6.18 25.87 19.75
C ASP A 418 5.04 25.12 19.01
N GLY A 419 5.17 24.81 17.73
CA GLY A 419 4.20 24.06 16.90
C GLY A 419 4.19 22.55 17.18
N LEU A 420 3.14 21.83 16.75
CA LEU A 420 2.97 20.37 16.92
C LEU A 420 4.09 19.52 16.29
N PHE A 421 4.88 20.07 15.38
CA PHE A 421 5.97 19.37 14.70
C PHE A 421 7.27 20.18 14.77
N GLU A 422 8.37 19.54 15.17
CA GLU A 422 9.71 20.17 15.26
C GLU A 422 10.18 20.79 13.95
N SER A 423 9.74 20.27 12.82
CA SER A 423 10.06 20.79 11.50
C SER A 423 8.83 20.80 10.60
N SER A 424 8.62 21.89 9.89
CA SER A 424 7.66 21.98 8.80
C SER A 424 8.43 21.88 7.46
N PRO A 425 8.18 20.87 6.60
CA PRO A 425 7.22 19.77 6.74
C PRO A 425 7.73 18.60 7.61
N GLY A 426 6.84 18.05 8.44
CA GLY A 426 7.04 16.77 9.11
C GLY A 426 6.98 15.63 8.08
N ASN A 427 8.13 15.11 7.69
CA ASN A 427 8.20 14.00 6.72
C ASN A 427 8.04 12.65 7.41
N ALA A 428 7.15 11.80 6.89
CA ALA A 428 6.97 10.46 7.44
C ALA A 428 8.22 9.61 7.22
N THR A 429 8.72 9.03 8.30
CA THR A 429 9.83 8.07 8.29
C THR A 429 9.30 6.65 8.21
N LEU A 430 9.97 5.79 7.40
CA LEU A 430 9.60 4.39 7.28
C LEU A 430 10.18 3.59 8.45
N THR A 431 9.30 2.99 9.25
CA THR A 431 9.67 1.89 10.14
C THR A 431 9.36 0.59 9.41
N SER A 432 10.40 -0.11 8.97
CA SER A 432 10.29 -1.26 8.09
C SER A 432 10.11 -2.57 8.85
N VAL A 433 9.58 -3.60 8.17
CA VAL A 433 9.45 -4.96 8.71
C VAL A 433 10.80 -5.53 9.14
N SER A 434 11.90 -5.15 8.48
CA SER A 434 13.25 -5.61 8.84
C SER A 434 13.71 -5.16 10.22
N THR A 435 13.08 -4.12 10.81
CA THR A 435 13.46 -3.54 12.11
C THR A 435 12.56 -3.97 13.26
N ILE A 436 11.67 -4.95 13.04
CA ILE A 436 10.74 -5.46 14.06
C ILE A 436 11.50 -6.05 15.25
N SER A 437 11.09 -5.66 16.46
CA SER A 437 11.56 -6.20 17.74
C SER A 437 10.37 -6.73 18.55
N LEU A 438 10.54 -7.92 19.13
CA LEU A 438 9.56 -8.56 20.01
C LEU A 438 10.09 -8.73 21.45
N ARG A 439 11.23 -8.08 21.77
CA ARG A 439 11.94 -8.28 23.03
C ARG A 439 11.21 -7.66 24.22
N THR A 440 10.51 -6.57 24.01
CA THR A 440 9.70 -5.90 25.03
C THR A 440 8.24 -5.88 24.62
N ARG A 441 7.33 -5.70 25.57
CA ARG A 441 5.91 -5.53 25.30
C ARG A 441 5.64 -4.33 24.38
N SER A 442 6.29 -3.20 24.65
CA SER A 442 6.16 -1.97 23.86
C SER A 442 6.62 -2.17 22.41
N ASP A 443 7.77 -2.85 22.22
CA ASP A 443 8.27 -3.17 20.89
C ASP A 443 7.32 -4.10 20.14
N ALA A 444 6.79 -5.12 20.84
CA ALA A 444 5.84 -6.06 20.24
C ALA A 444 4.56 -5.36 19.77
N LEU A 445 4.01 -4.45 20.58
CA LEU A 445 2.84 -3.63 20.20
C LEU A 445 3.15 -2.68 19.03
N SER A 446 4.34 -2.09 19.01
CA SER A 446 4.78 -1.26 17.88
C SER A 446 4.95 -2.09 16.61
N SER A 447 5.48 -3.31 16.74
CA SER A 447 5.66 -4.26 15.65
C SER A 447 4.33 -4.70 15.02
N LEU A 448 3.26 -4.81 15.81
CA LEU A 448 1.91 -5.08 15.28
C LEU A 448 1.49 -4.02 14.26
N LYS A 449 1.70 -2.73 14.58
CA LYS A 449 1.36 -1.64 13.64
C LYS A 449 2.17 -1.73 12.35
N VAL A 450 3.46 -2.09 12.46
CA VAL A 450 4.34 -2.26 11.29
C VAL A 450 3.85 -3.41 10.40
N VAL A 451 3.52 -4.55 11.01
CA VAL A 451 3.03 -5.74 10.29
C VAL A 451 1.66 -5.48 9.66
N ASP A 452 0.73 -4.86 10.39
CA ASP A 452 -0.60 -4.55 9.86
C ASP A 452 -0.51 -3.63 8.63
N ARG A 453 0.34 -2.60 8.67
CA ARG A 453 0.54 -1.71 7.51
C ARG A 453 1.29 -2.39 6.35
N ALA A 454 2.22 -3.29 6.65
CA ALA A 454 2.86 -4.11 5.61
C ALA A 454 1.85 -5.06 4.94
N MET A 455 0.93 -5.66 5.70
CA MET A 455 -0.17 -6.46 5.13
C MET A 455 -1.10 -5.61 4.26
N ASP A 456 -1.45 -4.39 4.69
CA ASP A 456 -2.25 -3.46 3.87
C ASP A 456 -1.57 -3.18 2.53
N GLN A 457 -0.24 -2.96 2.52
CA GLN A 457 0.53 -2.76 1.28
C GLN A 457 0.45 -3.99 0.37
N ILE A 458 0.63 -5.20 0.92
CA ILE A 458 0.51 -6.45 0.14
C ILE A 458 -0.90 -6.61 -0.43
N HIS A 459 -1.94 -6.37 0.37
CA HIS A 459 -3.33 -6.46 -0.09
C HIS A 459 -3.64 -5.44 -1.19
N MET A 460 -3.09 -4.23 -1.10
CA MET A 460 -3.21 -3.21 -2.13
C MET A 460 -2.56 -3.66 -3.45
N GLU A 461 -1.34 -4.21 -3.39
CA GLU A 461 -0.67 -4.72 -4.59
C GLU A 461 -1.42 -5.93 -5.18
N ARG A 462 -1.95 -6.85 -4.36
CA ARG A 462 -2.81 -7.96 -4.84
C ARG A 462 -4.06 -7.42 -5.53
N ALA A 463 -4.71 -6.41 -4.98
CA ALA A 463 -5.89 -5.79 -5.59
C ALA A 463 -5.56 -5.16 -6.95
N LYS A 464 -4.42 -4.47 -7.08
CA LYS A 464 -3.95 -3.92 -8.36
C LYS A 464 -3.70 -5.03 -9.39
N LEU A 465 -3.01 -6.12 -9.00
CA LEU A 465 -2.78 -7.27 -9.89
C LEU A 465 -4.08 -7.92 -10.32
N GLY A 466 -5.03 -8.12 -9.41
CA GLY A 466 -6.36 -8.65 -9.71
C GLY A 466 -7.14 -7.79 -10.71
N ALA A 467 -7.09 -6.47 -10.54
CA ALA A 467 -7.70 -5.53 -11.48
C ALA A 467 -7.06 -5.60 -12.88
N VAL A 468 -5.72 -5.73 -12.95
CA VAL A 468 -5.01 -5.89 -14.22
C VAL A 468 -5.37 -7.22 -14.88
N MET A 469 -5.41 -8.34 -14.14
CA MET A 469 -5.81 -9.65 -14.68
C MET A 469 -7.23 -9.62 -15.24
N SER A 470 -8.17 -9.03 -14.52
CA SER A 470 -9.56 -8.85 -14.99
C SER A 470 -9.61 -8.02 -16.27
N ARG A 471 -8.88 -6.91 -16.33
CA ARG A 471 -8.78 -6.06 -17.51
C ARG A 471 -8.17 -6.79 -18.70
N MET A 472 -7.12 -7.60 -18.47
CA MET A 472 -6.50 -8.42 -19.53
C MET A 472 -7.46 -9.49 -20.04
N GLY A 473 -8.21 -10.17 -19.16
CA GLY A 473 -9.23 -11.12 -19.55
C GLY A 473 -10.26 -10.52 -20.50
N GLN A 474 -10.82 -9.36 -20.14
CA GLN A 474 -11.77 -8.66 -21.01
C GLN A 474 -11.16 -8.17 -22.34
N ALA A 475 -9.86 -7.78 -22.30
CA ALA A 475 -9.14 -7.41 -23.51
C ALA A 475 -8.98 -8.62 -24.45
N ILE A 476 -8.64 -9.80 -23.92
CA ILE A 476 -8.55 -11.06 -24.70
C ILE A 476 -9.88 -11.37 -25.37
N ASP A 477 -10.98 -11.30 -24.64
CA ASP A 477 -12.32 -11.57 -25.19
C ASP A 477 -12.65 -10.61 -26.34
N ASN A 478 -12.39 -9.33 -26.16
CA ASN A 478 -12.62 -8.32 -27.20
C ASN A 478 -11.71 -8.55 -28.42
N LEU A 479 -10.41 -8.74 -28.22
CA LEU A 479 -9.45 -8.99 -29.31
C LEU A 479 -9.79 -10.25 -30.11
N THR A 480 -10.23 -11.31 -29.42
CA THR A 480 -10.68 -12.55 -30.04
C THR A 480 -11.93 -12.33 -30.89
N ASN A 481 -12.90 -11.57 -30.39
CA ASN A 481 -14.10 -11.20 -31.13
C ASN A 481 -13.74 -10.38 -32.39
N VAL A 482 -12.84 -9.39 -32.27
CA VAL A 482 -12.38 -8.58 -33.41
C VAL A 482 -11.61 -9.43 -34.40
N SER A 483 -10.72 -10.35 -33.95
CA SER A 483 -9.97 -11.27 -34.81
C SER A 483 -10.92 -12.17 -35.58
N THR A 484 -11.90 -12.76 -34.91
CA THR A 484 -12.93 -13.63 -35.54
C THR A 484 -13.75 -12.86 -36.57
N ASN A 485 -14.26 -11.66 -36.25
CA ASN A 485 -15.04 -10.85 -37.18
C ASN A 485 -14.20 -10.39 -38.38
N THR A 486 -12.94 -10.05 -38.19
CA THR A 486 -12.00 -9.69 -39.26
C THR A 486 -11.69 -10.90 -40.14
N SER A 487 -11.54 -12.09 -39.54
CA SER A 487 -11.38 -13.34 -40.29
C SER A 487 -12.59 -13.67 -41.16
N HIS A 488 -13.82 -13.54 -40.61
CA HIS A 488 -15.04 -13.68 -41.39
C HIS A 488 -15.16 -12.66 -42.52
N ALA A 489 -14.76 -11.40 -42.29
CA ALA A 489 -14.74 -10.37 -43.32
C ALA A 489 -13.72 -10.69 -44.42
N ARG A 490 -12.51 -11.16 -44.05
CA ARG A 490 -11.50 -11.61 -44.99
C ARG A 490 -11.98 -12.80 -45.81
N SER A 491 -12.62 -13.79 -45.17
CA SER A 491 -13.19 -14.97 -45.82
C SER A 491 -14.19 -14.59 -46.94
N ARG A 492 -15.09 -13.61 -46.68
CA ARG A 492 -16.03 -13.11 -47.70
C ARG A 492 -15.35 -12.48 -48.92
N ILE A 493 -14.14 -11.93 -48.73
CA ILE A 493 -13.38 -11.29 -49.83
C ILE A 493 -12.56 -12.35 -50.60
N GLU A 494 -11.88 -13.24 -49.88
CA GLU A 494 -10.82 -14.10 -50.42
C GLU A 494 -11.28 -15.50 -50.76
N ASP A 495 -12.26 -16.10 -50.03
CA ASP A 495 -12.66 -17.48 -50.18
C ASP A 495 -13.54 -17.69 -51.41
N ALA A 496 -13.42 -18.87 -52.03
CA ALA A 496 -14.23 -19.27 -53.17
C ALA A 496 -15.48 -20.05 -52.73
N ASP A 497 -16.61 -19.78 -53.39
CA ASP A 497 -17.79 -20.62 -53.29
C ASP A 497 -17.54 -21.91 -54.06
N MET A 498 -17.26 -23.01 -53.34
CA MET A 498 -16.91 -24.33 -53.90
C MET A 498 -18.03 -24.90 -54.75
N ALA A 499 -19.32 -24.60 -54.48
CA ALA A 499 -20.44 -25.09 -55.28
C ALA A 499 -20.51 -24.35 -56.63
N ALA A 500 -20.32 -23.02 -56.61
CA ALA A 500 -20.27 -22.22 -57.83
C ALA A 500 -19.06 -22.60 -58.73
N GLU A 501 -17.85 -22.74 -58.10
CA GLU A 501 -16.63 -23.11 -58.87
C GLU A 501 -16.68 -24.52 -59.40
N SER A 502 -17.24 -25.52 -58.68
CA SER A 502 -17.46 -26.89 -59.18
C SER A 502 -18.41 -26.91 -60.37
N SER A 503 -19.48 -26.10 -60.30
CA SER A 503 -20.43 -25.95 -61.41
C SER A 503 -19.76 -25.31 -62.63
N MET A 504 -18.92 -24.27 -62.42
CA MET A 504 -18.12 -23.64 -63.47
C MET A 504 -17.11 -24.58 -64.09
N LEU A 505 -16.43 -25.42 -63.29
CA LEU A 505 -15.50 -26.44 -63.74
C LEU A 505 -16.21 -27.42 -64.64
N THR A 506 -17.35 -28.03 -64.19
CA THR A 506 -18.15 -29.01 -64.97
C THR A 506 -18.64 -28.36 -66.24
N LYS A 507 -19.16 -27.14 -66.21
CA LYS A 507 -19.58 -26.40 -67.43
C LYS A 507 -18.42 -26.19 -68.40
N SER A 508 -17.25 -25.80 -67.94
CA SER A 508 -16.07 -25.56 -68.74
C SER A 508 -15.57 -26.88 -69.40
N GLN A 509 -15.61 -28.03 -68.67
CA GLN A 509 -15.29 -29.36 -69.18
C GLN A 509 -16.25 -29.75 -70.27
N ILE A 510 -17.58 -29.58 -70.08
CA ILE A 510 -18.59 -29.94 -71.12
C ILE A 510 -18.41 -29.08 -72.35
N LEU A 511 -18.17 -27.73 -72.12
CA LEU A 511 -17.95 -26.80 -73.26
C LEU A 511 -16.66 -27.13 -74.03
N GLN A 512 -15.59 -27.52 -73.31
CA GLN A 512 -14.34 -27.97 -73.94
C GLN A 512 -14.56 -29.20 -74.79
N GLN A 513 -15.26 -30.25 -74.27
CA GLN A 513 -15.60 -31.45 -75.01
C GLN A 513 -16.45 -31.16 -76.25
N SER A 514 -17.44 -30.28 -76.09
CA SER A 514 -18.28 -29.79 -77.18
C SER A 514 -17.49 -29.05 -78.25
N ALA A 515 -16.57 -28.16 -77.82
CA ALA A 515 -15.72 -27.38 -78.75
C ALA A 515 -14.77 -28.31 -79.52
N MET A 516 -14.20 -29.36 -78.88
CA MET A 516 -13.38 -30.37 -79.51
C MET A 516 -14.19 -31.19 -80.57
N ALA A 517 -15.43 -31.58 -80.23
CA ALA A 517 -16.31 -32.25 -81.14
C ALA A 517 -16.67 -31.41 -82.38
N MET A 518 -16.94 -30.11 -82.14
CA MET A 518 -17.22 -29.14 -83.26
C MET A 518 -16.00 -28.93 -84.15
N ILE A 519 -14.77 -28.82 -83.58
CA ILE A 519 -13.53 -28.72 -84.36
C ILE A 519 -13.32 -29.98 -85.20
N ALA A 520 -13.54 -31.18 -84.63
CA ALA A 520 -13.47 -32.42 -85.35
C ALA A 520 -14.50 -32.52 -86.49
N GLN A 521 -15.71 -32.00 -86.24
CA GLN A 521 -16.75 -31.93 -87.27
C GLN A 521 -16.39 -30.96 -88.39
N ALA A 522 -15.86 -29.73 -88.02
CA ALA A 522 -15.43 -28.74 -88.98
C ALA A 522 -14.25 -29.23 -89.84
N SER A 523 -13.31 -29.95 -89.29
CA SER A 523 -12.20 -30.57 -90.07
C SER A 523 -12.65 -31.67 -90.99
N ARG A 524 -13.68 -32.47 -90.64
CA ARG A 524 -14.31 -33.47 -91.55
C ARG A 524 -14.99 -32.78 -92.71
N ILE A 525 -15.64 -31.66 -92.55
CA ILE A 525 -16.26 -30.89 -93.63
C ILE A 525 -15.20 -30.45 -94.64
N GLN A 526 -14.04 -29.97 -94.17
CA GLN A 526 -12.93 -29.57 -95.06
C GLN A 526 -12.35 -30.74 -95.81
N GLN A 527 -12.21 -31.93 -95.18
CA GLN A 527 -11.77 -33.14 -95.85
C GLN A 527 -12.80 -33.61 -96.95
N ASN A 528 -14.11 -33.55 -96.63
CA ASN A 528 -15.14 -33.91 -97.56
C ASN A 528 -15.19 -32.94 -98.76
N VAL A 529 -14.89 -31.65 -98.58
CA VAL A 529 -14.79 -30.71 -99.69
C VAL A 529 -13.56 -30.95 -100.54
N LEU A 530 -12.41 -31.37 -99.92
CA LEU A 530 -11.22 -31.76 -100.69
C LEU A 530 -11.42 -33.01 -101.53
N THR A 531 -12.18 -34.02 -101.03
CA THR A 531 -12.51 -35.22 -101.77
C THR A 531 -13.52 -34.99 -102.90
N LEU A 532 -14.29 -33.93 -102.92
CA LEU A 532 -15.16 -33.51 -104.01
C LEU A 532 -14.39 -32.75 -105.11
N PHE A 533 -13.16 -32.33 -104.89
CA PHE A 533 -12.29 -31.64 -105.83
C PHE A 533 -11.19 -32.60 -106.41
N GLN A 534 -11.11 -33.83 -105.99
CA GLN A 534 -10.35 -34.92 -106.61
C GLN A 534 -11.25 -35.77 -107.51
#